data_d82f7e010e43b29086d4b172eddc3904
#
_entry.id   d82f7e010e43b29086d4b172eddc3904
#
_cell.length_a   1.000
_cell.length_b   1.000
_cell.length_c   1.000
_cell.angle_alpha   90.00
_cell.angle_beta   90.00
_cell.angle_gamma   90.00
#
_symmetry.space_group_name_H-M   'P 1'
#
loop_
_entity.id
_entity.type
_entity.pdbx_description
1 polymer ?
#
loop_
_entity_poly.entity_id
_entity_poly.type
_entity_poly.pdbx_seq_one_letter_code
_entity_poly.pdbx_strand_id
1 'polypeptide(L)'
;MKKILLACAMIMATVVAQAQTVVEDRVIDGESIRYVTERLSCEDLTALLAFVHVDVTLYEGKEGAIEISYPLAERPYINYGVENYEGKKALIIGRNGYVNIPKKTLLSEKVPIYVRVSASQLKRISGHMDTMLRIESDKFADDLVLQNGLVMAVVTESITALNSLTIRNHGTMTCHVKEWNTANVEVYNNGYLYMHGTTTAKSIAFMSAKEGINDVCLDVDCDVLNIVSRGKGVLRYRGKANDVEVSARGKHCTIYTSELNR
;
A
#
# COMPACT_ATOMS: atom_id res chain seq x y z
N MET A 1 32.12 7.45 -27.71
CA MET A 1 30.85 7.72 -27.07
C MET A 1 29.70 7.28 -27.97
N LYS A 2 29.49 5.97 -28.16
CA LYS A 2 28.40 5.40 -29.01
C LYS A 2 28.14 3.94 -28.61
N LYS A 3 27.98 3.61 -27.30
CA LYS A 3 27.68 2.22 -26.84
C LYS A 3 26.83 2.13 -25.58
N ILE A 4 26.03 3.14 -25.23
CA ILE A 4 25.16 3.12 -24.01
C ILE A 4 23.67 3.23 -24.38
N LEU A 5 23.30 3.25 -25.64
CA LEU A 5 21.89 3.44 -26.08
C LEU A 5 21.21 2.17 -26.59
N LEU A 6 21.76 0.99 -26.32
CA LEU A 6 21.22 -0.28 -26.83
C LEU A 6 20.82 -1.30 -25.74
N ALA A 7 20.76 -0.91 -24.48
CA ALA A 7 20.47 -1.83 -23.37
C ALA A 7 19.04 -1.73 -22.79
N CYS A 8 18.18 -0.84 -23.31
CA CYS A 8 16.79 -0.71 -22.82
C CYS A 8 15.72 -1.31 -23.73
N ALA A 9 16.09 -2.07 -24.76
CA ALA A 9 15.14 -2.58 -25.73
C ALA A 9 15.04 -4.11 -25.81
N MET A 10 15.62 -4.84 -24.89
CA MET A 10 15.50 -6.29 -24.86
C MET A 10 15.40 -6.80 -23.45
N ILE A 11 14.20 -6.98 -22.95
CA ILE A 11 13.69 -8.08 -22.16
C ILE A 11 12.18 -7.81 -22.01
N MET A 12 11.47 -7.87 -23.11
CA MET A 12 10.04 -8.17 -23.11
C MET A 12 9.90 -9.59 -23.67
N ALA A 13 10.20 -10.55 -22.85
CA ALA A 13 9.80 -11.91 -23.10
C ALA A 13 9.55 -12.61 -21.78
N THR A 14 8.31 -12.96 -21.68
CA THR A 14 7.74 -14.18 -21.19
C THR A 14 7.29 -14.23 -19.74
N VAL A 15 6.03 -14.01 -19.53
CA VAL A 15 5.03 -15.06 -19.28
C VAL A 15 3.67 -14.49 -19.72
N VAL A 16 3.33 -14.58 -20.98
CA VAL A 16 1.95 -14.41 -21.44
C VAL A 16 1.27 -15.76 -21.26
N ALA A 17 0.90 -16.12 -20.06
CA ALA A 17 -0.23 -17.01 -19.86
C ALA A 17 -1.46 -16.27 -20.41
N GLN A 18 -2.19 -16.90 -21.32
CA GLN A 18 -3.32 -16.37 -22.08
C GLN A 18 -4.14 -15.36 -21.27
N ALA A 19 -3.94 -14.08 -21.53
CA ALA A 19 -4.67 -13.02 -20.87
C ALA A 19 -6.12 -13.09 -21.37
N GLN A 20 -7.03 -13.51 -20.52
CA GLN A 20 -8.45 -13.44 -20.82
C GLN A 20 -8.86 -11.96 -20.68
N THR A 21 -9.20 -11.33 -21.79
CA THR A 21 -9.63 -9.93 -21.83
C THR A 21 -11.14 -9.87 -21.78
N VAL A 22 -11.69 -9.14 -20.82
CA VAL A 22 -13.11 -8.85 -20.70
C VAL A 22 -13.31 -7.35 -20.90
N VAL A 23 -14.33 -6.97 -21.66
CA VAL A 23 -14.71 -5.56 -21.86
C VAL A 23 -16.10 -5.35 -21.28
N GLU A 24 -16.25 -4.34 -20.41
CA GLU A 24 -17.51 -4.01 -19.76
C GLU A 24 -17.70 -2.50 -19.67
N ASP A 25 -18.96 -2.06 -19.65
CA ASP A 25 -19.28 -0.65 -19.39
C ASP A 25 -19.58 -0.48 -17.89
N ARG A 26 -18.93 0.51 -17.26
CA ARG A 26 -19.14 0.89 -15.85
C ARG A 26 -19.67 2.30 -15.78
N VAL A 27 -20.64 2.56 -14.90
CA VAL A 27 -21.13 3.92 -14.65
C VAL A 27 -20.36 4.50 -13.47
N ILE A 28 -19.63 5.59 -13.72
CA ILE A 28 -18.83 6.30 -12.71
C ILE A 28 -19.23 7.78 -12.79
N ASP A 29 -19.68 8.36 -11.69
CA ASP A 29 -20.18 9.72 -11.60
C ASP A 29 -21.27 10.07 -12.65
N GLY A 30 -22.11 9.06 -13.02
CA GLY A 30 -23.18 9.20 -14.00
C GLY A 30 -22.73 9.07 -15.46
N GLU A 31 -21.46 8.88 -15.73
CA GLU A 31 -20.90 8.65 -17.06
C GLU A 31 -20.64 7.16 -17.30
N SER A 32 -21.01 6.66 -18.49
CA SER A 32 -20.69 5.29 -18.89
C SER A 32 -19.27 5.24 -19.46
N ILE A 33 -18.39 4.53 -18.75
CA ILE A 33 -16.99 4.38 -19.14
C ILE A 33 -16.74 2.91 -19.48
N ARG A 34 -16.17 2.66 -20.66
CA ARG A 34 -15.79 1.32 -21.08
C ARG A 34 -14.47 0.90 -20.46
N TYR A 35 -14.49 -0.20 -19.72
CA TYR A 35 -13.33 -0.82 -19.07
C TYR A 35 -12.86 -2.05 -19.78
N VAL A 36 -11.56 -2.26 -19.74
CA VAL A 36 -10.89 -3.53 -20.10
C VAL A 36 -10.37 -4.15 -18.81
N THR A 37 -10.67 -5.42 -18.62
CA THR A 37 -10.09 -6.23 -17.53
C THR A 37 -9.19 -7.30 -18.14
N GLU A 38 -7.94 -7.31 -17.73
CA GLU A 38 -6.95 -8.31 -18.14
C GLU A 38 -6.55 -9.16 -16.92
N ARG A 39 -6.41 -10.47 -17.14
CA ARG A 39 -6.04 -11.44 -16.11
C ARG A 39 -4.63 -11.93 -16.36
N LEU A 40 -3.80 -11.82 -15.34
CA LEU A 40 -2.42 -12.29 -15.33
C LEU A 40 -2.26 -13.34 -14.23
N SER A 41 -1.19 -14.12 -14.31
CA SER A 41 -0.81 -15.02 -13.23
C SER A 41 0.69 -14.99 -13.02
N CYS A 42 1.11 -14.87 -11.76
CA CYS A 42 2.51 -14.94 -11.36
C CYS A 42 2.62 -15.58 -9.98
N GLU A 43 2.99 -16.85 -9.93
CA GLU A 43 3.07 -17.63 -8.69
C GLU A 43 4.09 -17.08 -7.68
N ASP A 44 5.13 -16.39 -8.17
CA ASP A 44 6.20 -15.81 -7.33
C ASP A 44 5.96 -14.32 -7.03
N LEU A 45 4.76 -13.79 -7.20
CA LEU A 45 4.49 -12.38 -7.01
C LEU A 45 4.58 -11.99 -5.54
N THR A 46 5.59 -11.20 -5.17
CA THR A 46 5.81 -10.78 -3.78
C THR A 46 5.65 -9.29 -3.55
N ALA A 47 5.55 -8.47 -4.61
CA ALA A 47 5.41 -7.04 -4.47
C ALA A 47 4.44 -6.43 -5.50
N LEU A 48 3.81 -5.31 -5.11
CA LEU A 48 3.04 -4.44 -5.98
C LEU A 48 3.58 -3.01 -5.84
N LEU A 49 3.91 -2.38 -6.97
CA LEU A 49 4.37 -1.01 -7.04
C LEU A 49 3.47 -0.19 -7.98
N ALA A 50 2.80 0.82 -7.44
CA ALA A 50 1.89 1.68 -8.19
C ALA A 50 2.46 3.08 -8.35
N PHE A 51 2.68 3.50 -9.59
CA PHE A 51 3.16 4.82 -9.99
C PHE A 51 2.08 5.68 -10.65
N VAL A 52 0.83 5.26 -10.52
CA VAL A 52 -0.37 5.93 -11.03
C VAL A 52 -1.48 5.82 -9.98
N HIS A 53 -2.57 6.52 -10.19
CA HIS A 53 -3.77 6.39 -9.35
C HIS A 53 -4.35 4.97 -9.47
N VAL A 54 -4.38 4.22 -8.38
CA VAL A 54 -4.86 2.83 -8.33
C VAL A 54 -5.81 2.59 -7.15
N ASP A 55 -6.79 1.75 -7.39
CA ASP A 55 -7.63 1.13 -6.36
C ASP A 55 -7.27 -0.35 -6.31
N VAL A 56 -6.55 -0.75 -5.27
CA VAL A 56 -6.01 -2.11 -5.09
C VAL A 56 -6.90 -2.87 -4.13
N THR A 57 -7.38 -4.03 -4.56
CA THR A 57 -8.06 -4.99 -3.69
C THR A 57 -7.21 -6.23 -3.49
N LEU A 58 -6.86 -6.51 -2.25
CA LEU A 58 -6.24 -7.78 -1.86
C LEU A 58 -7.32 -8.76 -1.46
N TYR A 59 -7.35 -9.92 -2.09
CA TYR A 59 -8.39 -10.92 -1.83
C TYR A 59 -7.80 -12.31 -1.60
N GLU A 60 -8.57 -13.19 -0.98
CA GLU A 60 -8.23 -14.59 -0.88
C GLU A 60 -8.58 -15.30 -2.20
N GLY A 61 -7.57 -15.67 -2.97
CA GLY A 61 -7.73 -16.27 -4.29
C GLY A 61 -6.61 -17.24 -4.62
N LYS A 62 -6.63 -17.72 -5.85
CA LYS A 62 -5.55 -18.56 -6.37
C LYS A 62 -4.24 -17.77 -6.29
N GLU A 63 -3.20 -18.44 -5.81
CA GLU A 63 -1.86 -17.91 -5.71
C GLU A 63 -1.40 -17.26 -7.03
N GLY A 64 -0.87 -16.05 -6.94
CA GLY A 64 -0.39 -15.28 -8.08
C GLY A 64 -1.45 -14.75 -9.03
N ALA A 65 -2.74 -14.90 -8.73
CA ALA A 65 -3.80 -14.35 -9.57
C ALA A 65 -3.83 -12.83 -9.51
N ILE A 66 -3.87 -12.18 -10.67
CA ILE A 66 -3.90 -10.74 -10.85
C ILE A 66 -5.00 -10.37 -11.84
N GLU A 67 -5.84 -9.43 -11.50
CA GLU A 67 -6.77 -8.78 -12.42
C GLU A 67 -6.49 -7.29 -12.45
N ILE A 68 -6.35 -6.72 -13.65
CA ILE A 68 -6.14 -5.29 -13.85
C ILE A 68 -7.25 -4.77 -14.74
N SER A 69 -8.01 -3.79 -14.23
CA SER A 69 -9.11 -3.16 -14.97
C SER A 69 -8.84 -1.68 -15.13
N TYR A 70 -8.94 -1.18 -16.34
CA TYR A 70 -8.68 0.22 -16.66
C TYR A 70 -9.58 0.71 -17.80
N PRO A 71 -9.79 2.04 -17.93
CA PRO A 71 -10.56 2.59 -19.05
C PRO A 71 -9.95 2.22 -20.39
N LEU A 72 -10.74 1.69 -21.33
CA LEU A 72 -10.29 1.28 -22.65
C LEU A 72 -9.56 2.42 -23.39
N ALA A 73 -10.03 3.65 -23.24
CA ALA A 73 -9.43 4.82 -23.85
C ALA A 73 -8.00 5.13 -23.36
N GLU A 74 -7.64 4.62 -22.18
CA GLU A 74 -6.31 4.82 -21.59
C GLU A 74 -5.32 3.69 -21.89
N ARG A 75 -5.75 2.62 -22.51
CA ARG A 75 -4.91 1.47 -22.85
C ARG A 75 -3.55 1.83 -23.48
N PRO A 76 -3.43 2.81 -24.39
CA PRO A 76 -2.14 3.19 -24.98
C PRO A 76 -1.17 3.87 -23.99
N TYR A 77 -1.66 4.36 -22.86
CA TYR A 77 -0.91 5.16 -21.90
C TYR A 77 -0.55 4.42 -20.63
N ILE A 78 -1.20 3.29 -20.37
CA ILE A 78 -0.97 2.48 -19.19
C ILE A 78 0.09 1.43 -19.52
N ASN A 79 1.09 1.34 -18.66
CA ASN A 79 2.10 0.28 -18.68
C ASN A 79 2.00 -0.52 -17.38
N TYR A 80 1.85 -1.81 -17.51
CA TYR A 80 1.91 -2.72 -16.37
C TYR A 80 2.56 -4.04 -16.79
N GLY A 81 3.17 -4.70 -15.82
CA GLY A 81 3.80 -6.00 -16.04
C GLY A 81 4.40 -6.54 -14.76
N VAL A 82 4.73 -7.82 -14.82
CA VAL A 82 5.50 -8.45 -13.75
C VAL A 82 6.97 -8.39 -14.11
N GLU A 83 7.74 -7.70 -13.27
CA GLU A 83 9.16 -7.48 -13.49
C GLU A 83 9.98 -7.97 -12.28
N ASN A 84 11.29 -8.10 -12.47
CA ASN A 84 12.19 -8.37 -11.37
C ASN A 84 12.62 -7.05 -10.72
N TYR A 85 12.15 -6.80 -9.53
CA TYR A 85 12.46 -5.60 -8.74
C TYR A 85 13.17 -6.01 -7.44
N GLU A 86 14.40 -5.54 -7.24
CA GLU A 86 15.24 -5.88 -6.08
C GLU A 86 15.37 -7.40 -5.85
N GLY A 87 15.46 -8.19 -6.93
CA GLY A 87 15.58 -9.65 -6.88
C GLY A 87 14.27 -10.39 -6.60
N LYS A 88 13.11 -9.70 -6.64
CA LYS A 88 11.79 -10.26 -6.38
C LYS A 88 10.83 -9.98 -7.53
N LYS A 89 9.84 -10.83 -7.72
CA LYS A 89 8.79 -10.57 -8.72
C LYS A 89 7.83 -9.52 -8.19
N ALA A 90 7.68 -8.45 -8.95
CA ALA A 90 6.81 -7.32 -8.64
C ALA A 90 5.85 -7.02 -9.78
N LEU A 91 4.58 -6.82 -9.47
CA LEU A 91 3.65 -6.16 -10.37
C LEU A 91 3.93 -4.66 -10.33
N ILE A 92 4.36 -4.11 -11.45
CA ILE A 92 4.61 -2.69 -11.63
C ILE A 92 3.49 -2.11 -12.48
N ILE A 93 2.85 -1.05 -11.98
CA ILE A 93 1.78 -0.33 -12.69
C ILE A 93 2.21 1.13 -12.83
N GLY A 94 2.35 1.57 -14.05
CA GLY A 94 2.82 2.91 -14.39
C GLY A 94 2.14 3.46 -15.63
N ARG A 95 2.68 4.56 -16.11
CA ARG A 95 2.34 5.13 -17.41
C ARG A 95 3.56 5.11 -18.31
N ASN A 96 3.33 4.90 -19.60
CA ASN A 96 4.37 5.10 -20.61
C ASN A 96 4.85 6.54 -20.53
N GLY A 97 6.11 6.74 -20.10
CA GLY A 97 6.69 8.05 -19.90
C GLY A 97 6.68 8.88 -21.18
N TYR A 98 6.40 10.17 -21.05
CA TYR A 98 6.64 11.23 -22.03
C TYR A 98 5.80 11.25 -23.31
N VAL A 99 4.66 10.59 -23.38
CA VAL A 99 3.68 10.96 -24.39
C VAL A 99 3.01 12.25 -23.91
N ASN A 100 2.99 13.31 -24.76
CA ASN A 100 2.18 14.49 -24.52
C ASN A 100 0.69 14.08 -24.54
N ILE A 101 0.21 13.58 -23.41
CA ILE A 101 -1.20 13.20 -23.25
C ILE A 101 -1.96 14.50 -23.18
N PRO A 102 -2.91 14.77 -24.10
CA PRO A 102 -3.73 15.96 -24.02
C PRO A 102 -4.39 16.00 -22.64
N LYS A 103 -4.23 17.09 -21.89
CA LYS A 103 -4.77 17.25 -20.52
C LYS A 103 -6.28 16.95 -20.41
N LYS A 104 -7.01 16.99 -21.53
CA LYS A 104 -8.45 16.69 -21.61
C LYS A 104 -8.79 15.18 -21.66
N THR A 105 -7.81 14.29 -21.86
CA THR A 105 -8.03 12.84 -22.03
C THR A 105 -7.66 12.01 -20.81
N LEU A 106 -7.18 12.63 -19.74
CA LEU A 106 -6.80 11.91 -18.51
C LEU A 106 -8.06 11.62 -17.66
N LEU A 107 -8.85 10.64 -18.10
CA LEU A 107 -9.87 10.03 -17.25
C LEU A 107 -9.26 9.47 -15.96
N SER A 108 -8.02 9.02 -16.03
CA SER A 108 -7.29 8.40 -14.92
C SER A 108 -6.93 9.33 -13.75
N GLU A 109 -6.97 10.66 -13.91
CA GLU A 109 -6.91 11.55 -12.74
C GLU A 109 -8.19 11.50 -11.90
N LYS A 110 -9.31 11.10 -12.51
CA LYS A 110 -10.62 10.97 -11.85
C LYS A 110 -11.02 9.52 -11.62
N VAL A 111 -10.50 8.61 -12.44
CA VAL A 111 -10.93 7.21 -12.46
C VAL A 111 -9.71 6.32 -12.25
N PRO A 112 -9.65 5.58 -11.14
CA PRO A 112 -8.49 4.75 -10.83
C PRO A 112 -8.40 3.53 -11.76
N ILE A 113 -7.18 3.00 -11.87
CA ILE A 113 -6.96 1.64 -12.34
C ILE A 113 -7.33 0.72 -11.19
N TYR A 114 -8.24 -0.21 -11.43
CA TYR A 114 -8.60 -1.22 -10.44
C TYR A 114 -7.67 -2.43 -10.56
N VAL A 115 -7.10 -2.84 -9.44
CA VAL A 115 -6.19 -3.98 -9.37
C VAL A 115 -6.68 -4.94 -8.31
N ARG A 116 -6.96 -6.19 -8.69
CA ARG A 116 -7.24 -7.26 -7.73
C ARG A 116 -6.10 -8.25 -7.74
N VAL A 117 -5.54 -8.52 -6.58
CA VAL A 117 -4.37 -9.39 -6.42
C VAL A 117 -4.60 -10.35 -5.27
N SER A 118 -4.24 -11.63 -5.47
CA SER A 118 -4.22 -12.59 -4.37
C SER A 118 -3.21 -12.17 -3.30
N ALA A 119 -3.65 -12.12 -2.05
CA ALA A 119 -2.89 -11.58 -0.93
C ALA A 119 -1.79 -12.51 -0.42
N SER A 120 -1.94 -13.83 -0.62
CA SER A 120 -1.20 -14.88 0.11
C SER A 120 0.32 -14.82 0.03
N GLN A 121 0.87 -14.18 -1.00
CA GLN A 121 2.33 -14.08 -1.20
C GLN A 121 2.87 -12.65 -1.18
N LEU A 122 1.98 -11.65 -1.14
CA LEU A 122 2.42 -10.27 -1.17
C LEU A 122 3.11 -9.89 0.14
N LYS A 123 4.36 -9.47 0.01
CA LYS A 123 5.20 -8.98 1.11
C LYS A 123 5.36 -7.46 1.09
N ARG A 124 5.03 -6.80 -0.01
CA ARG A 124 5.18 -5.35 -0.14
C ARG A 124 4.16 -4.74 -1.07
N ILE A 125 3.58 -3.64 -0.64
CA ILE A 125 2.73 -2.76 -1.45
C ILE A 125 3.29 -1.35 -1.35
N SER A 126 3.65 -0.76 -2.49
CA SER A 126 4.21 0.59 -2.56
C SER A 126 3.34 1.46 -3.46
N GLY A 127 2.69 2.46 -2.88
CA GLY A 127 1.96 3.51 -3.60
C GLY A 127 2.83 4.75 -3.74
N HIS A 128 3.16 5.14 -4.96
CA HIS A 128 3.94 6.35 -5.27
C HIS A 128 3.05 7.52 -5.72
N MET A 129 1.79 7.24 -6.02
CA MET A 129 0.72 8.18 -6.33
C MET A 129 -0.49 7.88 -5.45
N ASP A 130 -1.66 8.42 -5.78
CA ASP A 130 -2.88 8.16 -5.01
C ASP A 130 -3.23 6.67 -5.08
N THR A 131 -3.24 6.04 -3.92
CA THR A 131 -3.47 4.60 -3.79
C THR A 131 -4.57 4.36 -2.76
N MET A 132 -5.66 3.73 -3.19
CA MET A 132 -6.64 3.14 -2.30
C MET A 132 -6.30 1.66 -2.15
N LEU A 133 -6.13 1.18 -0.93
CA LEU A 133 -5.87 -0.22 -0.63
C LEU A 133 -7.03 -0.80 0.17
N ARG A 134 -7.77 -1.72 -0.43
CA ARG A 134 -8.82 -2.52 0.20
C ARG A 134 -8.28 -3.91 0.49
N ILE A 135 -8.44 -4.35 1.72
CA ILE A 135 -7.98 -5.66 2.15
C ILE A 135 -9.20 -6.51 2.49
N GLU A 136 -9.51 -7.48 1.64
CA GLU A 136 -10.61 -8.42 1.77
C GLU A 136 -10.12 -9.83 2.16
N SER A 137 -8.82 -9.99 2.41
CA SER A 137 -8.19 -11.24 2.83
C SER A 137 -7.64 -11.10 4.23
N ASP A 138 -7.78 -12.12 5.03
CA ASP A 138 -7.11 -12.28 6.33
C ASP A 138 -5.81 -13.09 6.24
N LYS A 139 -5.46 -13.60 5.04
CA LYS A 139 -4.27 -14.42 4.80
C LYS A 139 -3.23 -13.65 3.99
N PHE A 140 -2.11 -13.38 4.62
CA PHE A 140 -0.96 -12.73 4.03
C PHE A 140 0.27 -13.63 4.07
N ALA A 141 1.34 -13.17 3.36
CA ALA A 141 2.68 -13.67 3.63
C ALA A 141 3.08 -13.33 5.07
N ASP A 142 4.13 -14.01 5.57
CA ASP A 142 4.62 -13.82 6.95
C ASP A 142 4.92 -12.36 7.30
N ASP A 143 5.34 -11.55 6.32
CA ASP A 143 5.68 -10.14 6.48
C ASP A 143 4.96 -9.29 5.46
N LEU A 144 4.44 -8.14 5.88
CA LEU A 144 3.82 -7.16 4.99
C LEU A 144 4.42 -5.77 5.20
N VAL A 145 4.88 -5.15 4.12
CA VAL A 145 5.34 -3.76 4.09
C VAL A 145 4.37 -2.92 3.29
N LEU A 146 3.77 -1.92 3.94
CA LEU A 146 2.98 -0.86 3.29
C LEU A 146 3.83 0.40 3.19
N GLN A 147 4.11 0.84 1.98
CA GLN A 147 4.92 2.03 1.71
C GLN A 147 4.13 3.07 0.94
N ASN A 148 4.03 4.27 1.49
CA ASN A 148 3.37 5.40 0.87
C ASN A 148 4.39 6.49 0.49
N GLY A 149 4.35 6.90 -0.78
CA GLY A 149 5.15 8.02 -1.30
C GLY A 149 4.39 9.33 -1.39
N LEU A 150 3.10 9.32 -1.73
CA LEU A 150 2.29 10.53 -1.89
C LEU A 150 1.00 10.46 -1.09
N VAL A 151 -0.01 9.72 -1.54
CA VAL A 151 -1.28 9.53 -0.82
C VAL A 151 -1.64 8.05 -0.80
N MET A 152 -1.96 7.53 0.38
CA MET A 152 -2.46 6.16 0.52
C MET A 152 -3.58 6.11 1.54
N ALA A 153 -4.69 5.49 1.16
CA ALA A 153 -5.74 5.12 2.09
C ALA A 153 -5.81 3.60 2.19
N VAL A 154 -5.78 3.09 3.42
CA VAL A 154 -5.91 1.66 3.73
C VAL A 154 -7.24 1.43 4.41
N VAL A 155 -8.07 0.56 3.84
CA VAL A 155 -9.40 0.23 4.35
C VAL A 155 -9.51 -1.28 4.50
N THR A 156 -9.76 -1.73 5.72
CA THR A 156 -9.97 -3.16 6.01
C THR A 156 -10.61 -3.36 7.37
N GLU A 157 -11.26 -4.51 7.58
CA GLU A 157 -11.70 -4.94 8.90
C GLU A 157 -10.50 -5.42 9.73
N SER A 158 -9.60 -6.23 9.12
CA SER A 158 -8.41 -6.72 9.81
C SER A 158 -7.21 -6.83 8.89
N ILE A 159 -6.01 -6.65 9.45
CA ILE A 159 -4.74 -7.02 8.83
C ILE A 159 -4.09 -8.06 9.71
N THR A 160 -3.90 -9.25 9.17
CA THR A 160 -3.20 -10.35 9.85
C THR A 160 -1.93 -10.66 9.10
N ALA A 161 -0.79 -10.40 9.73
CA ALA A 161 0.51 -10.82 9.26
C ALA A 161 1.15 -11.65 10.38
N LEU A 162 1.69 -12.82 10.07
CA LEU A 162 2.16 -13.75 11.11
C LEU A 162 3.36 -13.22 11.89
N ASN A 163 4.30 -12.56 11.22
CA ASN A 163 5.54 -12.09 11.82
C ASN A 163 5.59 -10.56 11.96
N SER A 164 5.42 -9.81 10.87
CA SER A 164 5.56 -8.36 10.94
C SER A 164 4.67 -7.59 9.96
N LEU A 165 4.22 -6.43 10.44
CA LEU A 165 3.63 -5.37 9.63
C LEU A 165 4.52 -4.13 9.74
N THR A 166 5.07 -3.68 8.62
CA THR A 166 5.84 -2.44 8.56
C THR A 166 5.11 -1.39 7.74
N ILE A 167 4.87 -0.22 8.34
CA ILE A 167 4.29 0.95 7.65
C ILE A 167 5.38 2.00 7.46
N ARG A 168 5.59 2.44 6.22
CA ARG A 168 6.52 3.51 5.86
C ARG A 168 5.78 4.62 5.14
N ASN A 169 5.53 5.71 5.83
CA ASN A 169 4.80 6.85 5.29
C ASN A 169 5.72 8.04 5.03
N HIS A 170 5.77 8.49 3.78
CA HIS A 170 6.50 9.71 3.36
C HIS A 170 5.55 10.83 2.87
N GLY A 171 4.29 10.51 2.63
CA GLY A 171 3.27 11.44 2.17
C GLY A 171 2.09 11.54 3.14
N THR A 172 0.87 11.50 2.64
CA THR A 172 -0.35 11.44 3.44
C THR A 172 -0.87 10.01 3.46
N MET A 173 -0.99 9.42 4.65
CA MET A 173 -1.51 8.07 4.82
C MET A 173 -2.66 8.05 5.82
N THR A 174 -3.74 7.42 5.43
CA THR A 174 -4.92 7.21 6.25
C THR A 174 -5.18 5.72 6.38
N CYS A 175 -5.21 5.21 7.61
CA CYS A 175 -5.44 3.81 7.90
C CYS A 175 -6.75 3.65 8.67
N HIS A 176 -7.78 3.18 7.97
CA HIS A 176 -9.05 2.76 8.55
C HIS A 176 -9.05 1.25 8.71
N VAL A 177 -8.40 0.77 9.75
CA VAL A 177 -8.25 -0.64 10.08
C VAL A 177 -8.86 -0.89 11.44
N LYS A 178 -9.83 -1.79 11.51
CA LYS A 178 -10.50 -2.10 12.76
C LYS A 178 -9.58 -2.91 13.69
N GLU A 179 -8.86 -3.87 13.14
CA GLU A 179 -7.94 -4.73 13.89
C GLU A 179 -6.62 -4.94 13.16
N TRP A 180 -5.52 -4.83 13.92
CA TRP A 180 -4.16 -5.11 13.47
C TRP A 180 -3.61 -6.28 14.29
N ASN A 181 -3.64 -7.47 13.74
CA ASN A 181 -3.22 -8.70 14.44
C ASN A 181 -1.92 -9.22 13.84
N THR A 182 -0.79 -8.92 14.46
CA THR A 182 0.53 -9.33 13.98
C THR A 182 1.51 -9.40 15.14
N ALA A 183 2.53 -10.26 15.06
CA ALA A 183 3.50 -10.38 16.14
C ALA A 183 4.27 -9.07 16.35
N ASN A 184 4.64 -8.37 15.27
CA ASN A 184 5.39 -7.12 15.37
C ASN A 184 4.76 -6.06 14.47
N VAL A 185 4.60 -4.84 14.98
CA VAL A 185 4.16 -3.66 14.23
C VAL A 185 5.25 -2.62 14.26
N GLU A 186 5.71 -2.18 13.10
CA GLU A 186 6.66 -1.08 12.95
C GLU A 186 6.07 0.05 12.12
N VAL A 187 6.08 1.26 12.65
CA VAL A 187 5.57 2.45 11.95
C VAL A 187 6.66 3.50 11.85
N TYR A 188 6.98 3.89 10.63
CA TYR A 188 7.91 4.95 10.28
C TYR A 188 7.16 6.09 9.59
N ASN A 189 6.92 7.19 10.29
CA ASN A 189 6.20 8.33 9.74
C ASN A 189 7.10 9.54 9.49
N ASN A 190 7.16 9.97 8.24
CA ASN A 190 7.83 11.19 7.79
C ASN A 190 6.88 12.16 7.06
N GLY A 191 5.58 11.85 7.02
CA GLY A 191 4.53 12.64 6.41
C GLY A 191 3.34 12.83 7.36
N TYR A 192 2.14 12.96 6.82
CA TYR A 192 0.91 12.98 7.60
C TYR A 192 0.39 11.55 7.76
N LEU A 193 0.19 11.11 9.00
CA LEU A 193 -0.37 9.79 9.31
C LEU A 193 -1.61 9.93 10.19
N TYR A 194 -2.72 9.44 9.68
CA TYR A 194 -3.94 9.13 10.43
C TYR A 194 -4.04 7.61 10.60
N MET A 195 -4.07 7.12 11.84
CA MET A 195 -4.08 5.71 12.12
C MET A 195 -4.91 5.43 13.39
N HIS A 196 -6.05 4.78 13.21
CA HIS A 196 -6.96 4.47 14.29
C HIS A 196 -7.35 2.99 14.23
N GLY A 197 -7.47 2.34 15.40
CA GLY A 197 -7.91 0.96 15.50
C GLY A 197 -7.45 0.24 16.75
N THR A 198 -7.60 -1.07 16.72
CA THR A 198 -7.13 -1.99 17.77
C THR A 198 -5.93 -2.78 17.28
N THR A 199 -4.94 -2.99 18.12
CA THR A 199 -3.72 -3.71 17.77
C THR A 199 -3.38 -4.74 18.83
N THR A 200 -3.29 -6.00 18.41
CA THR A 200 -2.75 -7.10 19.23
C THR A 200 -1.39 -7.51 18.66
N ALA A 201 -0.33 -7.36 19.42
CA ALA A 201 1.03 -7.63 18.97
C ALA A 201 1.95 -8.04 20.13
N LYS A 202 3.09 -8.68 19.83
CA LYS A 202 4.17 -8.82 20.83
C LYS A 202 4.88 -7.50 21.00
N SER A 203 5.19 -6.81 19.90
CA SER A 203 5.85 -5.52 19.96
C SER A 203 5.25 -4.51 19.00
N ILE A 204 5.20 -3.26 19.44
CA ILE A 204 4.81 -2.12 18.63
C ILE A 204 5.94 -1.09 18.73
N ALA A 205 6.54 -0.74 17.58
CA ALA A 205 7.53 0.31 17.47
C ALA A 205 6.98 1.45 16.59
N PHE A 206 6.82 2.63 17.16
CA PHE A 206 6.37 3.81 16.46
C PHE A 206 7.50 4.85 16.40
N MET A 207 7.89 5.22 15.19
CA MET A 207 8.92 6.21 14.93
C MET A 207 8.39 7.33 14.03
N SER A 208 8.46 8.58 14.50
CA SER A 208 8.10 9.75 13.70
C SER A 208 9.28 10.68 13.54
N ALA A 209 9.59 11.03 12.30
CA ALA A 209 10.61 12.01 11.96
C ALA A 209 10.14 13.43 12.29
N LYS A 210 11.03 14.42 12.18
CA LYS A 210 10.76 15.82 12.53
C LYS A 210 9.60 16.44 11.72
N GLU A 211 9.48 16.07 10.47
CA GLU A 211 8.44 16.51 9.53
C GLU A 211 7.13 15.72 9.68
N GLY A 212 7.17 14.59 10.39
CA GLY A 212 6.01 13.74 10.59
C GLY A 212 4.91 14.46 11.39
N ILE A 213 3.68 14.36 10.87
CA ILE A 213 2.46 14.84 11.54
C ILE A 213 1.66 13.59 11.87
N ASN A 214 1.29 13.45 13.13
CA ASN A 214 0.66 12.24 13.65
C ASN A 214 -0.74 12.54 14.19
N ASP A 215 -1.70 11.74 13.78
CA ASP A 215 -3.01 11.59 14.39
C ASP A 215 -3.24 10.09 14.58
N VAL A 216 -2.74 9.57 15.70
CA VAL A 216 -2.73 8.14 16.00
C VAL A 216 -3.52 7.88 17.27
N CYS A 217 -4.49 6.96 17.20
CA CYS A 217 -5.27 6.51 18.32
C CYS A 217 -5.43 4.99 18.24
N LEU A 218 -4.69 4.26 19.07
CA LEU A 218 -4.67 2.80 19.09
C LEU A 218 -5.08 2.25 20.45
N ASP A 219 -5.99 1.31 20.42
CA ASP A 219 -6.24 0.41 21.53
C ASP A 219 -5.30 -0.79 21.39
N VAL A 220 -4.34 -0.94 22.32
CA VAL A 220 -3.26 -1.91 22.20
C VAL A 220 -3.37 -3.03 23.22
N ASP A 221 -3.00 -4.24 22.80
CA ASP A 221 -2.68 -5.37 23.69
C ASP A 221 -1.31 -5.91 23.24
N CYS A 222 -0.24 -5.54 23.96
CA CYS A 222 1.12 -5.88 23.56
C CYS A 222 2.06 -6.08 24.75
N ASP A 223 3.17 -6.78 24.49
CA ASP A 223 4.22 -6.94 25.49
C ASP A 223 5.09 -5.68 25.56
N VAL A 224 5.49 -5.14 24.40
CA VAL A 224 6.40 -4.00 24.30
C VAL A 224 5.80 -2.91 23.42
N LEU A 225 5.75 -1.67 23.95
CA LEU A 225 5.38 -0.46 23.22
C LEU A 225 6.53 0.53 23.26
N ASN A 226 7.18 0.74 22.12
CA ASN A 226 8.27 1.69 21.96
C ASN A 226 7.84 2.87 21.07
N ILE A 227 7.89 4.09 21.60
CA ILE A 227 7.46 5.29 20.91
C ILE A 227 8.60 6.30 20.85
N VAL A 228 9.07 6.60 19.66
CA VAL A 228 10.07 7.65 19.39
C VAL A 228 9.46 8.70 18.48
N SER A 229 9.06 9.85 18.98
CA SER A 229 8.49 10.92 18.16
C SER A 229 9.34 12.18 18.19
N ARG A 230 9.78 12.64 17.01
CA ARG A 230 10.37 13.95 16.76
C ARG A 230 9.40 14.87 16.00
N GLY A 231 8.28 14.34 15.56
CA GLY A 231 7.27 15.01 14.75
C GLY A 231 6.31 15.89 15.55
N LYS A 232 5.14 16.10 15.00
CA LYS A 232 4.05 16.92 15.57
C LYS A 232 2.78 16.08 15.71
N GLY A 233 1.79 16.60 16.44
CA GLY A 233 0.45 16.02 16.54
C GLY A 233 0.24 15.19 17.79
N VAL A 234 -0.65 14.20 17.69
CA VAL A 234 -1.15 13.42 18.83
C VAL A 234 -0.90 11.94 18.61
N LEU A 235 -0.36 11.30 19.62
CA LEU A 235 -0.26 9.85 19.73
C LEU A 235 -0.99 9.42 20.99
N ARG A 236 -2.08 8.67 20.87
CA ARG A 236 -2.88 8.16 21.99
C ARG A 236 -2.89 6.65 21.96
N TYR A 237 -2.46 6.06 23.05
CA TYR A 237 -2.47 4.61 23.27
C TYR A 237 -3.27 4.27 24.49
N ARG A 238 -4.18 3.30 24.36
CA ARG A 238 -5.03 2.78 25.42
C ARG A 238 -4.92 1.26 25.47
N GLY A 239 -5.45 0.63 26.53
CA GLY A 239 -5.49 -0.82 26.64
C GLY A 239 -4.36 -1.36 27.49
N LYS A 240 -3.59 -2.34 27.02
CA LYS A 240 -2.56 -3.04 27.80
C LYS A 240 -1.20 -3.03 27.10
N ALA A 241 -0.16 -2.66 27.85
CA ALA A 241 1.23 -2.83 27.42
C ALA A 241 2.10 -3.15 28.64
N ASN A 242 2.84 -4.27 28.60
CA ASN A 242 3.64 -4.72 29.77
C ASN A 242 4.90 -3.88 29.96
N ASP A 243 5.55 -3.47 28.86
CA ASP A 243 6.70 -2.57 28.86
C ASP A 243 6.47 -1.38 27.93
N VAL A 244 6.68 -0.17 28.42
CA VAL A 244 6.41 1.07 27.68
C VAL A 244 7.61 1.99 27.75
N GLU A 245 8.26 2.19 26.60
CA GLU A 245 9.31 3.19 26.43
C GLU A 245 8.81 4.35 25.56
N VAL A 246 8.86 5.56 26.09
CA VAL A 246 8.42 6.77 25.39
C VAL A 246 9.54 7.79 25.33
N SER A 247 9.90 8.21 24.12
CA SER A 247 10.84 9.28 23.86
C SER A 247 10.20 10.35 22.95
N ALA A 248 9.60 11.38 23.55
CA ALA A 248 9.08 12.55 22.84
C ALA A 248 10.14 13.65 22.81
N ARG A 249 10.69 13.93 21.63
CA ARG A 249 11.67 15.00 21.40
C ARG A 249 11.13 16.15 20.58
N GLY A 250 9.91 16.05 20.06
CA GLY A 250 9.23 17.10 19.30
C GLY A 250 8.50 18.08 20.21
N LYS A 251 8.72 19.38 20.03
CA LYS A 251 8.05 20.43 20.84
C LYS A 251 6.53 20.47 20.69
N HIS A 252 5.99 19.84 19.65
CA HIS A 252 4.57 19.89 19.28
C HIS A 252 3.96 18.48 19.15
N CYS A 253 4.57 17.47 19.78
CA CYS A 253 4.04 16.13 19.86
C CYS A 253 3.51 15.87 21.27
N THR A 254 2.26 15.49 21.38
CA THR A 254 1.65 15.05 22.64
C THR A 254 1.43 13.55 22.60
N ILE A 255 1.95 12.83 23.59
CA ILE A 255 1.83 11.39 23.72
C ILE A 255 1.03 11.07 24.97
N TYR A 256 -0.10 10.40 24.80
CA TYR A 256 -0.98 9.94 25.87
C TYR A 256 -0.83 8.44 26.06
N THR A 257 -0.36 8.04 27.23
CA THR A 257 -0.23 6.64 27.67
C THR A 257 -0.88 6.40 29.04
N SER A 258 -1.60 7.40 29.55
CA SER A 258 -2.22 7.32 30.88
C SER A 258 -3.37 6.31 30.99
N GLU A 259 -3.90 5.87 29.86
CA GLU A 259 -4.98 4.87 29.77
C GLU A 259 -4.45 3.46 29.48
N LEU A 260 -3.13 3.25 29.58
CA LEU A 260 -2.51 1.92 29.48
C LEU A 260 -2.49 1.25 30.86
N ASN A 261 -2.97 0.02 30.90
CA ASN A 261 -2.81 -0.89 32.02
C ASN A 261 -1.45 -1.60 31.87
N ARG A 262 -0.69 -1.68 32.95
CA ARG A 262 0.62 -2.36 33.00
C ARG A 262 0.50 -3.71 33.69
#